data_17137de88f63632fb7a9655b69ac79d1
#
_entry.id   17137de88f63632fb7a9655b69ac79d1
#
_cell.length_a   1.000
_cell.length_b   1.000
_cell.length_c   1.000
_cell.angle_alpha   90.00
_cell.angle_beta   90.00
_cell.angle_gamma   90.00
#
_symmetry.space_group_name_H-M   'P 1'
#
loop_
_entity.id
_entity.type
_entity.pdbx_description
1 polymer ?
#
loop_
_entity_poly.entity_id
_entity_poly.type
_entity_poly.pdbx_seq_one_letter_code
_entity_poly.pdbx_strand_id
1 'polypeptide(L)'
;MPASIQASNACQAGILRHLLLNLGPLPVGRAFGVDQLGPDATAAAFRAQVPVTRYADYEALFARVARGEADVLFPGVAAALAQTSGTTSSAAAGERFIPQSEGLLEHHLAGGSESLARLLSASGLRLMAGKLMMLGGSTGLTPNPQGVPFGDLSGIIADRVPIWLRPWHEPGGGIAFEADWPRKLARITARCARQDIRLVSGIPAWMLMLFAHLEAARGLPLHQLWPGLRGCIHGGHAIEPFITRLQSHLRPETMMVEVYPASEAFIAVGRPWRLGDAAPAALDLLTNHGVFLEFLPEGAPDDTAVGAGELAPGQVYRVLLTTPAGLLRYELGDLVRAEGPGQVRFAGRIKTRISVFGEHVEGHCLAEALAGACTDTGATVANYHVAPVLPGPQDARGRHEWWVEFAHGPTDPAAFTSALDTRLKLAVMDYAAHRDGGQLLAPSLVDLPPGTFDRYLAAKGKLGGQHKIPQAWPDRTIADDLALHLRTIA
;
A
#
# COMPACT_ATOMS: atom_id res chain seq x y z
N MET A 1 -32.58 -6.41 -8.28
CA MET A 1 -31.36 -6.14 -7.49
C MET A 1 -31.66 -6.38 -6.00
N PRO A 2 -30.74 -7.00 -5.23
CA PRO A 2 -30.88 -7.08 -3.77
C PRO A 2 -31.01 -5.69 -3.14
N ALA A 3 -31.77 -5.57 -2.05
CA ALA A 3 -32.01 -4.28 -1.36
C ALA A 3 -30.71 -3.59 -0.91
N SER A 4 -29.69 -4.37 -0.54
CA SER A 4 -28.37 -3.87 -0.15
C SER A 4 -27.63 -3.16 -1.29
N ILE A 5 -27.77 -3.64 -2.53
CA ILE A 5 -27.13 -3.03 -3.72
C ILE A 5 -27.84 -1.71 -4.06
N GLN A 6 -29.20 -1.68 -3.97
CA GLN A 6 -29.94 -0.44 -4.20
C GLN A 6 -29.58 0.63 -3.17
N ALA A 7 -29.44 0.25 -1.90
CA ALA A 7 -29.02 1.17 -0.85
C ALA A 7 -27.58 1.69 -1.09
N SER A 8 -26.66 0.83 -1.53
CA SER A 8 -25.29 1.23 -1.90
C SER A 8 -25.26 2.22 -3.06
N ASN A 9 -26.02 1.95 -4.14
CA ASN A 9 -26.08 2.84 -5.29
C ASN A 9 -26.72 4.21 -4.94
N ALA A 10 -27.77 4.22 -4.11
CA ALA A 10 -28.39 5.46 -3.64
C ALA A 10 -27.41 6.29 -2.78
N CYS A 11 -26.65 5.61 -1.90
CA CYS A 11 -25.61 6.26 -1.09
C CYS A 11 -24.51 6.87 -1.96
N GLN A 12 -24.00 6.11 -2.95
CA GLN A 12 -22.97 6.59 -3.88
C GLN A 12 -23.47 7.79 -4.72
N ALA A 13 -24.73 7.80 -5.15
CA ALA A 13 -25.32 8.96 -5.83
C ALA A 13 -25.38 10.20 -4.92
N GLY A 14 -25.73 10.02 -3.65
CA GLY A 14 -25.71 11.11 -2.66
C GLY A 14 -24.29 11.64 -2.40
N ILE A 15 -23.30 10.75 -2.33
CA ILE A 15 -21.88 11.12 -2.20
C ILE A 15 -21.42 11.91 -3.42
N LEU A 16 -21.69 11.43 -4.64
CA LEU A 16 -21.34 12.15 -5.86
C LEU A 16 -21.93 13.55 -5.87
N ARG A 17 -23.22 13.68 -5.57
CA ARG A 17 -23.90 14.97 -5.47
C ARG A 17 -23.19 15.92 -4.51
N HIS A 18 -22.82 15.44 -3.32
CA HIS A 18 -22.10 16.23 -2.32
C HIS A 18 -20.72 16.68 -2.83
N LEU A 19 -19.99 15.80 -3.48
CA LEU A 19 -18.69 16.10 -4.06
C LEU A 19 -18.80 17.13 -5.20
N LEU A 20 -19.78 17.00 -6.11
CA LEU A 20 -20.01 17.96 -7.18
C LEU A 20 -20.34 19.37 -6.64
N LEU A 21 -21.16 19.47 -5.59
CA LEU A 21 -21.47 20.73 -4.93
C LEU A 21 -20.23 21.44 -4.36
N ASN A 22 -19.34 20.68 -3.72
CA ASN A 22 -18.19 21.24 -3.04
C ASN A 22 -17.00 21.49 -3.97
N LEU A 23 -16.79 20.65 -4.97
CA LEU A 23 -15.62 20.70 -5.85
C LEU A 23 -15.87 21.50 -7.13
N GLY A 24 -17.11 21.54 -7.63
CA GLY A 24 -17.45 22.25 -8.87
C GLY A 24 -17.01 23.71 -8.92
N PRO A 25 -17.26 24.54 -7.90
CA PRO A 25 -16.84 25.95 -7.89
C PRO A 25 -15.34 26.19 -7.81
N LEU A 26 -14.55 25.17 -7.46
CA LEU A 26 -13.12 25.29 -7.18
C LEU A 26 -12.27 25.22 -8.46
N PRO A 27 -10.99 25.61 -8.40
CA PRO A 27 -10.04 25.45 -9.51
C PRO A 27 -9.98 24.02 -10.07
N VAL A 28 -10.03 23.00 -9.21
CA VAL A 28 -10.07 21.60 -9.65
C VAL A 28 -11.34 21.27 -10.45
N GLY A 29 -12.49 21.78 -10.00
CA GLY A 29 -13.77 21.58 -10.70
C GLY A 29 -13.74 22.19 -12.11
N ARG A 30 -13.20 23.41 -12.25
CA ARG A 30 -13.02 24.06 -13.54
C ARG A 30 -11.97 23.35 -14.43
N ALA A 31 -10.90 22.84 -13.83
CA ALA A 31 -9.84 22.17 -14.58
C ALA A 31 -10.34 20.88 -15.25
N PHE A 32 -11.29 20.17 -14.63
CA PHE A 32 -11.82 18.90 -15.12
C PHE A 32 -13.29 18.96 -15.55
N GLY A 33 -13.89 20.16 -15.70
CA GLY A 33 -15.22 20.38 -16.26
C GLY A 33 -16.39 20.03 -15.31
N VAL A 34 -16.13 19.87 -14.00
CA VAL A 34 -17.17 19.63 -13.00
C VAL A 34 -18.07 20.84 -12.82
N ASP A 35 -17.55 22.04 -13.01
CA ASP A 35 -18.29 23.31 -12.94
C ASP A 35 -19.42 23.41 -13.97
N GLN A 36 -19.38 22.62 -15.04
CA GLN A 36 -20.40 22.52 -16.07
C GLN A 36 -21.52 21.53 -15.70
N LEU A 37 -21.34 20.76 -14.64
CA LEU A 37 -22.31 19.78 -14.15
C LEU A 37 -23.16 20.39 -13.04
N GLY A 38 -24.47 20.18 -13.11
CA GLY A 38 -25.34 20.47 -11.98
C GLY A 38 -25.09 19.49 -10.83
N PRO A 39 -25.46 19.86 -9.59
CA PRO A 39 -25.23 18.99 -8.42
C PRO A 39 -26.00 17.65 -8.50
N ASP A 40 -27.09 17.62 -9.25
CA ASP A 40 -27.90 16.43 -9.44
C ASP A 40 -27.50 15.63 -10.69
N ALA A 41 -26.32 15.88 -11.24
CA ALA A 41 -25.80 15.11 -12.37
C ALA A 41 -25.68 13.63 -12.02
N THR A 42 -26.14 12.78 -12.93
CA THR A 42 -26.03 11.32 -12.78
C THR A 42 -24.59 10.87 -12.90
N ALA A 43 -24.27 9.68 -12.37
CA ALA A 43 -22.96 9.07 -12.56
C ALA A 43 -22.59 8.93 -14.04
N ALA A 44 -23.57 8.67 -14.93
CA ALA A 44 -23.34 8.60 -16.37
C ALA A 44 -22.96 9.98 -16.96
N ALA A 45 -23.63 11.05 -16.57
CA ALA A 45 -23.29 12.40 -17.00
C ALA A 45 -21.89 12.81 -16.48
N PHE A 46 -21.57 12.45 -15.22
CA PHE A 46 -20.26 12.67 -14.63
C PHE A 46 -19.15 11.96 -15.40
N ARG A 47 -19.33 10.68 -15.75
CA ARG A 47 -18.39 9.89 -16.56
C ARG A 47 -18.17 10.47 -17.96
N ALA A 48 -19.22 10.97 -18.57
CA ALA A 48 -19.14 11.57 -19.91
C ALA A 48 -18.40 12.91 -19.93
N GLN A 49 -18.48 13.67 -18.84
CA GLN A 49 -17.89 15.02 -18.74
C GLN A 49 -16.48 15.01 -18.17
N VAL A 50 -16.24 14.22 -17.13
CA VAL A 50 -14.97 14.23 -16.39
C VAL A 50 -14.07 13.08 -16.88
N PRO A 51 -12.86 13.36 -17.38
CA PRO A 51 -11.93 12.33 -17.83
C PRO A 51 -11.40 11.48 -16.65
N VAL A 52 -10.88 10.31 -16.96
CA VAL A 52 -10.05 9.57 -16.00
C VAL A 52 -8.75 10.33 -15.80
N THR A 53 -8.42 10.62 -14.56
CA THR A 53 -7.26 11.45 -14.19
C THR A 53 -6.16 10.64 -13.50
N ARG A 54 -4.96 11.16 -13.55
CA ARG A 54 -3.75 10.57 -12.95
C ARG A 54 -2.96 11.63 -12.18
N TYR A 55 -1.97 11.22 -11.45
CA TYR A 55 -1.14 12.12 -10.64
C TYR A 55 -0.59 13.32 -11.42
N ALA A 56 -0.11 13.09 -12.65
CA ALA A 56 0.45 14.15 -13.50
C ALA A 56 -0.54 15.27 -13.82
N ASP A 57 -1.83 14.96 -13.88
CA ASP A 57 -2.89 15.94 -14.16
C ASP A 57 -3.12 16.92 -13.00
N TYR A 58 -2.62 16.56 -11.80
CA TYR A 58 -2.77 17.35 -10.57
C TYR A 58 -1.52 18.12 -10.15
N GLU A 59 -0.36 17.89 -10.75
CA GLU A 59 0.92 18.43 -10.26
C GLU A 59 0.89 19.93 -10.01
N ALA A 60 0.29 20.70 -10.92
CA ALA A 60 0.16 22.15 -10.76
C ALA A 60 -0.76 22.55 -9.60
N LEU A 61 -1.87 21.82 -9.40
CA LEU A 61 -2.83 22.05 -8.31
C LEU A 61 -2.22 21.61 -6.97
N PHE A 62 -1.55 20.47 -6.92
CA PHE A 62 -0.84 19.99 -5.73
C PHE A 62 0.23 20.97 -5.27
N ALA A 63 0.99 21.53 -6.20
CA ALA A 63 1.99 22.55 -5.89
C ALA A 63 1.38 23.82 -5.27
N ARG A 64 0.16 24.22 -5.66
CA ARG A 64 -0.58 25.33 -5.04
C ARG A 64 -0.98 25.00 -3.61
N VAL A 65 -1.57 23.82 -3.41
CA VAL A 65 -1.97 23.34 -2.07
C VAL A 65 -0.77 23.21 -1.14
N ALA A 66 0.35 22.70 -1.62
CA ALA A 66 1.58 22.58 -0.84
C ALA A 66 2.15 23.95 -0.40
N ARG A 67 1.86 25.02 -1.14
CA ARG A 67 2.17 26.41 -0.74
C ARG A 67 1.17 26.99 0.26
N GLY A 68 0.19 26.22 0.75
CA GLY A 68 -0.83 26.65 1.69
C GLY A 68 -1.97 27.44 1.06
N GLU A 69 -2.14 27.39 -0.27
CA GLU A 69 -3.26 28.06 -0.96
C GLU A 69 -4.57 27.36 -0.63
N ALA A 70 -5.55 28.11 -0.16
CA ALA A 70 -6.88 27.63 0.16
C ALA A 70 -7.75 27.46 -1.09
N ASP A 71 -8.80 26.65 -1.00
CA ASP A 71 -9.88 26.53 -1.98
C ASP A 71 -9.38 26.13 -3.39
N VAL A 72 -8.35 25.29 -3.46
CA VAL A 72 -7.78 24.80 -4.73
C VAL A 72 -8.39 23.47 -5.16
N LEU A 73 -8.25 22.44 -4.34
CA LEU A 73 -8.76 21.09 -4.55
C LEU A 73 -10.02 20.81 -3.77
N PHE A 74 -10.17 21.44 -2.62
CA PHE A 74 -11.27 21.29 -1.67
C PHE A 74 -11.42 22.61 -0.90
N PRO A 75 -12.55 22.83 -0.23
CA PRO A 75 -12.74 24.03 0.60
C PRO A 75 -11.70 24.09 1.74
N GLY A 76 -11.09 25.27 1.91
CA GLY A 76 -10.08 25.52 2.94
C GLY A 76 -8.66 25.13 2.53
N VAL A 77 -7.79 24.92 3.52
CA VAL A 77 -6.39 24.55 3.36
C VAL A 77 -6.17 23.07 3.63
N ALA A 78 -5.06 22.51 3.14
CA ALA A 78 -4.73 21.13 3.42
C ALA A 78 -4.43 20.92 4.91
N ALA A 79 -5.06 19.90 5.50
CA ALA A 79 -4.81 19.47 6.86
C ALA A 79 -3.41 18.80 6.99
N ALA A 80 -2.97 18.11 5.94
CA ALA A 80 -1.66 17.50 5.81
C ALA A 80 -1.37 17.15 4.35
N LEU A 81 -0.14 16.78 4.06
CA LEU A 81 0.33 16.21 2.79
C LEU A 81 0.80 14.79 3.07
N ALA A 82 0.01 13.80 2.64
CA ALA A 82 0.36 12.40 2.81
C ALA A 82 1.36 11.98 1.74
N GLN A 83 2.56 11.64 2.17
CA GLN A 83 3.61 11.13 1.31
C GLN A 83 3.18 9.84 0.62
N THR A 84 3.47 9.72 -0.67
CA THR A 84 3.24 8.49 -1.43
C THR A 84 4.54 7.98 -2.02
N SER A 85 4.63 6.67 -2.17
CA SER A 85 5.77 5.96 -2.78
C SER A 85 5.88 6.18 -4.30
N GLY A 86 5.18 7.16 -4.86
CA GLY A 86 5.22 7.48 -6.29
C GLY A 86 6.51 8.17 -6.67
N THR A 87 7.29 7.52 -7.51
CA THR A 87 8.57 8.02 -8.00
C THR A 87 8.40 8.89 -9.23
N THR A 88 8.92 10.09 -9.19
CA THR A 88 9.16 10.91 -10.38
C THR A 88 10.56 10.68 -10.89
N SER A 89 10.67 10.57 -12.20
CA SER A 89 11.89 10.30 -12.96
C SER A 89 12.86 11.48 -13.07
N SER A 90 12.79 12.49 -12.20
CA SER A 90 13.81 13.55 -12.16
C SER A 90 14.09 13.96 -10.72
N ALA A 91 15.35 14.01 -10.36
CA ALA A 91 15.85 14.59 -9.11
C ALA A 91 15.46 16.08 -8.88
N ALA A 92 14.76 16.69 -9.83
CA ALA A 92 14.24 18.06 -9.78
C ALA A 92 12.74 18.13 -9.43
N ALA A 93 12.00 17.03 -9.50
CA ALA A 93 10.59 16.97 -9.11
C ALA A 93 10.50 16.40 -7.71
N GLY A 94 10.16 17.24 -6.73
CA GLY A 94 10.09 16.90 -5.31
C GLY A 94 9.24 15.65 -4.98
N GLU A 95 9.19 15.33 -3.72
CA GLU A 95 8.46 14.19 -3.17
C GLU A 95 6.99 14.18 -3.59
N ARG A 96 6.47 13.03 -4.03
CA ARG A 96 5.05 12.88 -4.33
C ARG A 96 4.23 12.82 -3.07
N PHE A 97 3.09 13.50 -3.09
CA PHE A 97 2.15 13.51 -1.95
C PHE A 97 0.71 13.65 -2.44
N ILE A 98 -0.20 13.17 -1.62
CA ILE A 98 -1.64 13.42 -1.78
C ILE A 98 -2.06 14.41 -0.70
N PRO A 99 -2.59 15.59 -1.07
CA PRO A 99 -3.17 16.52 -0.11
C PRO A 99 -4.33 15.87 0.65
N GLN A 100 -4.33 16.03 1.95
CA GLN A 100 -5.37 15.54 2.83
C GLN A 100 -6.29 16.70 3.22
N SER A 101 -7.57 16.63 2.84
CA SER A 101 -8.62 17.48 3.39
C SER A 101 -9.11 16.93 4.72
N GLU A 102 -9.77 17.75 5.54
CA GLU A 102 -10.44 17.25 6.75
C GLU A 102 -11.44 16.14 6.41
N GLY A 103 -12.25 16.31 5.33
CA GLY A 103 -13.19 15.28 4.90
C GLY A 103 -12.55 13.96 4.46
N LEU A 104 -11.34 13.99 3.88
CA LEU A 104 -10.61 12.74 3.57
C LEU A 104 -10.04 12.10 4.82
N LEU A 105 -9.56 12.87 5.78
CA LEU A 105 -9.11 12.34 7.08
C LEU A 105 -10.26 11.72 7.88
N GLU A 106 -11.42 12.34 7.88
CA GLU A 106 -12.65 11.77 8.47
C GLU A 106 -13.02 10.45 7.80
N HIS A 107 -12.92 10.36 6.48
CA HIS A 107 -13.10 9.12 5.72
C HIS A 107 -12.14 8.02 6.17
N HIS A 108 -10.85 8.32 6.33
CA HIS A 108 -9.87 7.35 6.83
C HIS A 108 -10.18 6.89 8.26
N LEU A 109 -10.56 7.81 9.14
CA LEU A 109 -10.96 7.48 10.52
C LEU A 109 -12.24 6.63 10.55
N ALA A 110 -13.20 6.90 9.66
CA ALA A 110 -14.41 6.10 9.53
C ALA A 110 -14.08 4.67 9.05
N GLY A 111 -13.19 4.50 8.07
CA GLY A 111 -12.72 3.19 7.62
C GLY A 111 -12.00 2.40 8.71
N GLY A 112 -11.15 3.07 9.49
CA GLY A 112 -10.52 2.47 10.68
C GLY A 112 -11.53 2.06 11.74
N SER A 113 -12.55 2.88 11.98
CA SER A 113 -13.64 2.61 12.93
C SER A 113 -14.50 1.44 12.48
N GLU A 114 -14.83 1.34 11.20
CA GLU A 114 -15.55 0.19 10.61
C GLU A 114 -14.75 -1.10 10.79
N SER A 115 -13.45 -1.06 10.56
CA SER A 115 -12.55 -2.23 10.75
C SER A 115 -12.56 -2.70 12.20
N LEU A 116 -12.49 -1.77 13.15
CA LEU A 116 -12.56 -2.06 14.57
C LEU A 116 -13.96 -2.59 14.95
N ALA A 117 -15.03 -2.01 14.43
CA ALA A 117 -16.41 -2.44 14.70
C ALA A 117 -16.64 -3.88 14.22
N ARG A 118 -16.16 -4.23 13.02
CA ARG A 118 -16.21 -5.61 12.50
C ARG A 118 -15.46 -6.59 13.42
N LEU A 119 -14.26 -6.22 13.81
CA LEU A 119 -13.46 -7.05 14.72
C LEU A 119 -14.16 -7.21 16.08
N LEU A 120 -14.73 -6.15 16.64
CA LEU A 120 -15.47 -6.19 17.91
C LEU A 120 -16.74 -7.05 17.81
N SER A 121 -17.45 -6.98 16.70
CA SER A 121 -18.64 -7.81 16.48
C SER A 121 -18.34 -9.32 16.52
N ALA A 122 -17.14 -9.70 16.05
CA ALA A 122 -16.68 -11.09 16.02
C ALA A 122 -15.97 -11.53 17.30
N SER A 123 -15.24 -10.63 17.98
CA SER A 123 -14.40 -10.94 19.16
C SER A 123 -15.04 -10.59 20.49
N GLY A 124 -16.10 -9.78 20.45
CA GLY A 124 -16.77 -9.23 21.64
C GLY A 124 -16.01 -8.05 22.27
N LEU A 125 -16.70 -7.32 23.15
CA LEU A 125 -16.20 -6.08 23.78
C LEU A 125 -14.98 -6.26 24.68
N ARG A 126 -14.63 -7.49 25.05
CA ARG A 126 -13.41 -7.77 25.84
C ARG A 126 -12.13 -7.31 25.16
N LEU A 127 -12.16 -7.12 23.83
CA LEU A 127 -11.04 -6.55 23.08
C LEU A 127 -10.70 -5.15 23.58
N MET A 128 -11.70 -4.34 23.94
CA MET A 128 -11.54 -2.96 24.40
C MET A 128 -11.08 -2.84 25.86
N ALA A 129 -11.00 -3.95 26.60
CA ALA A 129 -10.54 -3.89 27.99
C ALA A 129 -9.01 -3.73 28.13
N GLY A 130 -8.26 -3.87 27.06
CA GLY A 130 -6.81 -3.68 27.00
C GLY A 130 -6.39 -2.62 25.98
N LYS A 131 -5.16 -2.71 25.50
CA LYS A 131 -4.53 -1.73 24.61
C LYS A 131 -4.57 -2.14 23.14
N LEU A 132 -4.60 -1.14 22.29
CA LEU A 132 -4.49 -1.23 20.85
C LEU A 132 -3.07 -0.82 20.43
N MET A 133 -2.34 -1.72 19.81
CA MET A 133 -1.03 -1.44 19.20
C MET A 133 -1.22 -1.09 17.73
N MET A 134 -0.86 0.12 17.33
CA MET A 134 -0.80 0.52 15.92
C MET A 134 0.64 0.60 15.47
N LEU A 135 1.01 -0.31 14.58
CA LEU A 135 2.35 -0.37 14.00
C LEU A 135 2.33 0.33 12.64
N GLY A 136 2.64 1.61 12.66
CA GLY A 136 2.72 2.46 11.46
C GLY A 136 4.13 2.67 10.97
N GLY A 137 4.27 3.37 9.84
CA GLY A 137 5.54 3.81 9.28
C GLY A 137 6.40 4.64 10.25
N SER A 138 7.58 5.03 9.78
CA SER A 138 8.61 5.64 10.64
C SER A 138 8.77 7.15 10.44
N THR A 139 7.97 7.78 9.58
CA THR A 139 8.13 9.20 9.29
C THR A 139 7.42 10.06 10.33
N GLY A 140 8.19 10.89 11.02
CA GLY A 140 7.64 11.98 11.81
C GLY A 140 6.93 12.99 10.90
N LEU A 141 5.88 13.61 11.43
CA LEU A 141 5.26 14.73 10.74
C LEU A 141 6.20 15.93 10.83
N THR A 142 6.80 16.29 9.70
CA THR A 142 7.58 17.53 9.58
C THR A 142 6.78 18.53 8.76
N PRO A 143 6.58 19.76 9.26
CA PRO A 143 5.94 20.78 8.43
C PRO A 143 6.84 21.10 7.24
N ASN A 144 6.23 21.27 6.07
CA ASN A 144 6.93 21.80 4.90
C ASN A 144 7.33 23.29 5.16
N PRO A 145 8.07 23.93 4.26
CA PRO A 145 8.48 25.35 4.46
C PRO A 145 7.31 26.33 4.65
N GLN A 146 6.09 25.94 4.29
CA GLN A 146 4.87 26.73 4.46
C GLN A 146 4.08 26.35 5.71
N GLY A 147 4.58 25.44 6.52
CA GLY A 147 3.95 25.01 7.76
C GLY A 147 2.89 23.91 7.63
N VAL A 148 2.67 23.35 6.43
CA VAL A 148 1.71 22.26 6.23
C VAL A 148 2.37 20.94 6.69
N PRO A 149 1.74 20.15 7.59
CA PRO A 149 2.27 18.86 8.03
C PRO A 149 2.49 17.92 6.84
N PHE A 150 3.67 17.30 6.78
CA PHE A 150 4.06 16.37 5.73
C PHE A 150 4.59 15.07 6.35
N GLY A 151 4.16 13.92 5.85
CA GLY A 151 4.60 12.62 6.33
C GLY A 151 3.72 11.47 5.87
N ASP A 152 3.94 10.27 6.41
CA ASP A 152 3.09 9.10 6.12
C ASP A 152 1.65 9.30 6.57
N LEU A 153 0.70 8.74 5.81
CA LEU A 153 -0.71 8.74 6.20
C LEU A 153 -0.91 8.11 7.59
N SER A 154 -0.19 7.04 7.91
CA SER A 154 -0.28 6.39 9.23
C SER A 154 0.13 7.33 10.37
N GLY A 155 1.15 8.17 10.16
CA GLY A 155 1.56 9.21 11.10
C GLY A 155 0.51 10.32 11.22
N ILE A 156 -0.03 10.78 10.08
CA ILE A 156 -1.10 11.80 10.05
C ILE A 156 -2.33 11.31 10.83
N ILE A 157 -2.76 10.07 10.62
CA ILE A 157 -3.89 9.47 11.35
C ILE A 157 -3.56 9.27 12.84
N ALA A 158 -2.34 8.84 13.18
CA ALA A 158 -1.94 8.66 14.57
C ALA A 158 -1.94 9.98 15.36
N ASP A 159 -1.58 11.09 14.73
CA ASP A 159 -1.67 12.43 15.35
C ASP A 159 -3.12 12.87 15.61
N ARG A 160 -4.06 12.38 14.81
CA ARG A 160 -5.51 12.67 14.92
C ARG A 160 -6.25 11.79 15.93
N VAL A 161 -5.58 10.82 16.57
CA VAL A 161 -6.20 10.01 17.63
C VAL A 161 -6.70 10.94 18.75
N PRO A 162 -8.03 10.90 19.06
CA PRO A 162 -8.59 11.73 20.09
C PRO A 162 -7.87 11.59 21.43
N ILE A 163 -7.69 12.69 22.15
CA ILE A 163 -6.88 12.72 23.39
C ILE A 163 -7.37 11.70 24.44
N TRP A 164 -8.69 11.48 24.48
CA TRP A 164 -9.30 10.53 25.40
C TRP A 164 -9.08 9.05 25.01
N LEU A 165 -8.73 8.75 23.73
CA LEU A 165 -8.34 7.40 23.26
C LEU A 165 -6.86 7.12 23.41
N ARG A 166 -6.01 8.14 23.52
CA ARG A 166 -4.55 7.99 23.61
C ARG A 166 -4.08 7.04 24.73
N PRO A 167 -4.75 6.95 25.91
CA PRO A 167 -4.37 5.98 26.93
C PRO A 167 -4.47 4.52 26.50
N TRP A 168 -5.33 4.20 25.54
CA TRP A 168 -5.49 2.85 24.98
C TRP A 168 -4.64 2.60 23.74
N HIS A 169 -3.99 3.65 23.22
CA HIS A 169 -3.26 3.60 21.97
C HIS A 169 -1.75 3.49 22.19
N GLU A 170 -1.13 2.37 21.73
CA GLU A 170 0.30 2.12 21.80
C GLU A 170 0.90 2.08 20.37
N PRO A 171 2.18 2.42 20.21
CA PRO A 171 3.20 2.70 21.26
C PRO A 171 3.21 4.17 21.73
N GLY A 172 2.25 4.99 21.33
CA GLY A 172 2.19 6.42 21.62
C GLY A 172 3.12 7.24 20.71
N GLY A 173 2.80 8.54 20.55
CA GLY A 173 3.42 9.42 19.53
C GLY A 173 4.95 9.46 19.56
N GLY A 174 5.57 9.54 20.75
CA GLY A 174 7.03 9.62 20.86
C GLY A 174 7.80 8.36 20.43
N ILE A 175 7.12 7.22 20.25
CA ILE A 175 7.70 5.98 19.71
C ILE A 175 7.16 5.71 18.31
N ALA A 176 5.89 6.05 18.06
CA ALA A 176 5.28 5.86 16.75
C ALA A 176 6.07 6.53 15.63
N PHE A 177 6.66 7.70 15.91
CA PHE A 177 7.45 8.51 14.96
C PHE A 177 8.97 8.23 14.97
N GLU A 178 9.43 7.18 15.66
CA GLU A 178 10.85 6.80 15.61
C GLU A 178 11.21 6.30 14.21
N ALA A 179 12.16 6.95 13.55
CA ALA A 179 12.59 6.64 12.19
C ALA A 179 13.53 5.42 12.15
N ASP A 180 14.39 5.26 13.16
CA ASP A 180 15.27 4.09 13.27
C ASP A 180 14.46 2.87 13.71
N TRP A 181 14.31 1.90 12.82
CA TRP A 181 13.43 0.75 13.05
C TRP A 181 13.93 -0.20 14.16
N PRO A 182 15.19 -0.59 14.23
CA PRO A 182 15.72 -1.33 15.38
C PRO A 182 15.46 -0.63 16.72
N ARG A 183 15.67 0.67 16.76
CA ARG A 183 15.42 1.50 17.95
C ARG A 183 13.93 1.60 18.27
N LYS A 184 13.08 1.71 17.24
CA LYS A 184 11.61 1.68 17.38
C LYS A 184 11.16 0.38 18.02
N LEU A 185 11.60 -0.77 17.50
CA LEU A 185 11.29 -2.09 18.05
C LEU A 185 11.77 -2.25 19.49
N ALA A 186 13.00 -1.81 19.80
CA ALA A 186 13.54 -1.85 21.16
C ALA A 186 12.71 -1.00 22.13
N ARG A 187 12.30 0.21 21.71
CA ARG A 187 11.45 1.11 22.51
C ARG A 187 10.04 0.54 22.71
N ILE A 188 9.44 -0.04 21.66
CA ILE A 188 8.13 -0.73 21.75
C ILE A 188 8.27 -1.89 22.74
N THR A 189 9.30 -2.71 22.63
CA THR A 189 9.55 -3.85 23.53
C THR A 189 9.70 -3.41 24.97
N ALA A 190 10.50 -2.36 25.23
CA ALA A 190 10.68 -1.83 26.58
C ALA A 190 9.36 -1.34 27.19
N ARG A 191 8.51 -0.67 26.37
CA ARG A 191 7.26 -0.08 26.82
C ARG A 191 6.11 -1.08 26.90
N CYS A 192 5.96 -1.92 25.87
CA CYS A 192 4.70 -2.64 25.61
C CYS A 192 4.76 -4.13 25.98
N ALA A 193 5.95 -4.72 26.19
CA ALA A 193 6.06 -6.17 26.45
C ALA A 193 5.28 -6.66 27.69
N ARG A 194 5.01 -5.79 28.65
CA ARG A 194 4.25 -6.11 29.90
C ARG A 194 2.86 -5.50 29.89
N GLN A 195 2.41 -4.90 28.79
CA GLN A 195 1.09 -4.31 28.70
C GLN A 195 0.06 -5.33 28.19
N ASP A 196 -1.19 -5.14 28.55
CA ASP A 196 -2.32 -5.96 28.05
C ASP A 196 -2.69 -5.50 26.64
N ILE A 197 -1.85 -5.90 25.65
CA ILE A 197 -2.13 -5.65 24.23
C ILE A 197 -3.15 -6.67 23.76
N ARG A 198 -4.28 -6.22 23.25
CA ARG A 198 -5.40 -7.07 22.80
C ARG A 198 -5.65 -6.99 21.31
N LEU A 199 -5.22 -5.91 20.67
CA LEU A 199 -5.32 -5.70 19.25
C LEU A 199 -3.99 -5.17 18.71
N VAL A 200 -3.55 -5.72 17.57
CA VAL A 200 -2.42 -5.20 16.79
C VAL A 200 -2.94 -4.80 15.41
N SER A 201 -2.58 -3.59 14.96
CA SER A 201 -2.84 -3.14 13.60
C SER A 201 -1.53 -2.80 12.89
N GLY A 202 -1.37 -3.25 11.65
CA GLY A 202 -0.18 -2.96 10.85
C GLY A 202 -0.03 -3.85 9.62
N ILE A 203 1.06 -3.65 8.91
CA ILE A 203 1.43 -4.50 7.77
C ILE A 203 1.91 -5.86 8.30
N PRO A 204 1.51 -7.00 7.70
CA PRO A 204 1.87 -8.34 8.19
C PRO A 204 3.37 -8.55 8.44
N ALA A 205 4.22 -8.07 7.54
CA ALA A 205 5.68 -8.16 7.69
C ALA A 205 6.18 -7.41 8.94
N TRP A 206 5.63 -6.23 9.22
CA TRP A 206 6.02 -5.44 10.40
C TRP A 206 5.54 -6.09 11.70
N MET A 207 4.34 -6.66 11.70
CA MET A 207 3.85 -7.42 12.85
C MET A 207 4.76 -8.60 13.17
N LEU A 208 5.17 -9.37 12.17
CA LEU A 208 6.10 -10.49 12.34
C LEU A 208 7.46 -10.05 12.89
N MET A 209 8.00 -8.93 12.41
CA MET A 209 9.25 -8.37 12.95
C MET A 209 9.11 -7.99 14.42
N LEU A 210 8.01 -7.33 14.77
CA LEU A 210 7.73 -6.94 16.16
C LEU A 210 7.58 -8.18 17.05
N PHE A 211 6.82 -9.19 16.61
CA PHE A 211 6.59 -10.42 17.38
C PHE A 211 7.90 -11.18 17.64
N ALA A 212 8.68 -11.41 16.59
CA ALA A 212 9.98 -12.06 16.71
C ALA A 212 10.93 -11.28 17.62
N HIS A 213 10.97 -9.94 17.52
CA HIS A 213 11.80 -9.10 18.37
C HIS A 213 11.37 -9.16 19.85
N LEU A 214 10.07 -9.11 20.12
CA LEU A 214 9.51 -9.23 21.48
C LEU A 214 9.88 -10.57 22.11
N GLU A 215 9.69 -11.68 21.39
CA GLU A 215 9.99 -13.04 21.86
C GLU A 215 11.49 -13.22 22.12
N ALA A 216 12.33 -12.80 21.20
CA ALA A 216 13.79 -12.86 21.35
C ALA A 216 14.29 -12.02 22.54
N ALA A 217 13.77 -10.80 22.70
CA ALA A 217 14.17 -9.89 23.77
C ALA A 217 13.71 -10.33 25.17
N ARG A 218 12.64 -11.14 25.26
CA ARG A 218 12.04 -11.56 26.54
C ARG A 218 12.22 -13.04 26.84
N GLY A 219 12.65 -13.85 25.88
CA GLY A 219 12.79 -15.30 26.02
C GLY A 219 11.45 -16.02 26.26
N LEU A 220 10.34 -15.41 25.84
CA LEU A 220 9.00 -15.92 26.05
C LEU A 220 8.19 -15.83 24.75
N PRO A 221 7.33 -16.78 24.45
CA PRO A 221 6.45 -16.71 23.26
C PRO A 221 5.41 -15.60 23.41
N LEU A 222 4.97 -15.03 22.30
CA LEU A 222 4.08 -13.87 22.27
C LEU A 222 2.78 -14.08 23.05
N HIS A 223 2.20 -15.27 23.00
CA HIS A 223 0.97 -15.58 23.73
C HIS A 223 1.11 -15.57 25.26
N GLN A 224 2.35 -15.60 25.78
CA GLN A 224 2.64 -15.39 27.21
C GLN A 224 2.94 -13.92 27.51
N LEU A 225 3.56 -13.19 26.56
CA LEU A 225 3.80 -11.76 26.70
C LEU A 225 2.50 -10.96 26.60
N TRP A 226 1.66 -11.30 25.66
CA TRP A 226 0.36 -10.68 25.40
C TRP A 226 -0.79 -11.70 25.46
N PRO A 227 -1.10 -12.23 26.64
CA PRO A 227 -2.12 -13.29 26.78
C PRO A 227 -3.52 -12.81 26.39
N GLY A 228 -3.74 -11.49 26.40
CA GLY A 228 -4.98 -10.84 26.00
C GLY A 228 -5.13 -10.63 24.48
N LEU A 229 -4.09 -10.84 23.67
CA LEU A 229 -4.13 -10.60 22.24
C LEU A 229 -5.16 -11.50 21.54
N ARG A 230 -6.18 -10.87 20.91
CA ARG A 230 -7.34 -11.54 20.31
C ARG A 230 -7.62 -11.07 18.89
N GLY A 231 -7.05 -9.96 18.46
CA GLY A 231 -7.35 -9.38 17.15
C GLY A 231 -6.15 -8.79 16.44
N CYS A 232 -6.17 -8.89 15.11
CA CYS A 232 -5.24 -8.21 14.23
C CYS A 232 -6.00 -7.54 13.09
N ILE A 233 -5.68 -6.27 12.82
CA ILE A 233 -6.10 -5.56 11.60
C ILE A 233 -4.88 -5.43 10.71
N HIS A 234 -4.94 -5.95 9.50
CA HIS A 234 -3.81 -5.96 8.57
C HIS A 234 -4.19 -5.46 7.19
N GLY A 235 -3.23 -4.92 6.46
CA GLY A 235 -3.40 -4.46 5.09
C GLY A 235 -2.08 -4.07 4.45
N GLY A 236 -2.12 -3.48 3.27
CA GLY A 236 -0.95 -3.03 2.52
C GLY A 236 -0.23 -4.13 1.74
N HIS A 237 -0.33 -5.38 2.17
CA HIS A 237 0.18 -6.56 1.47
C HIS A 237 -0.83 -7.70 1.55
N ALA A 238 -0.83 -8.58 0.56
CA ALA A 238 -1.51 -9.86 0.63
C ALA A 238 -1.02 -10.66 1.84
N ILE A 239 -1.92 -11.25 2.61
CA ILE A 239 -1.56 -11.94 3.87
C ILE A 239 -1.08 -13.37 3.66
N GLU A 240 -1.45 -13.99 2.54
CA GLU A 240 -1.23 -15.41 2.27
C GLU A 240 0.22 -15.87 2.52
N PRO A 241 1.27 -15.14 2.08
CA PRO A 241 2.66 -15.54 2.32
C PRO A 241 3.06 -15.49 3.80
N PHE A 242 2.28 -14.82 4.64
CA PHE A 242 2.60 -14.57 6.05
C PHE A 242 1.82 -15.44 7.02
N ILE A 243 0.75 -16.14 6.57
CA ILE A 243 -0.18 -16.86 7.44
C ILE A 243 0.55 -17.90 8.31
N THR A 244 1.35 -18.79 7.73
CA THR A 244 2.08 -19.84 8.47
C THR A 244 2.98 -19.24 9.56
N ARG A 245 3.63 -18.12 9.25
CA ARG A 245 4.50 -17.43 10.22
C ARG A 245 3.71 -16.70 11.29
N LEU A 246 2.58 -16.09 10.95
CA LEU A 246 1.67 -15.51 11.94
C LEU A 246 1.13 -16.58 12.90
N GLN A 247 0.82 -17.78 12.38
CA GLN A 247 0.37 -18.91 13.18
C GLN A 247 1.44 -19.44 14.16
N SER A 248 2.74 -19.21 13.90
CA SER A 248 3.79 -19.57 14.87
C SER A 248 3.87 -18.63 16.07
N HIS A 249 3.34 -17.42 15.97
CA HIS A 249 3.34 -16.40 17.06
C HIS A 249 1.98 -16.23 17.71
N LEU A 250 0.90 -16.32 16.92
CA LEU A 250 -0.48 -16.03 17.33
C LEU A 250 -1.27 -17.33 17.58
N ARG A 251 -2.30 -17.23 18.40
CA ARG A 251 -3.22 -18.34 18.62
C ARG A 251 -4.14 -18.53 17.40
N PRO A 252 -4.55 -19.79 17.08
CA PRO A 252 -5.44 -20.05 15.94
C PRO A 252 -6.78 -19.29 16.00
N GLU A 253 -7.28 -19.04 17.21
CA GLU A 253 -8.52 -18.29 17.45
C GLU A 253 -8.37 -16.77 17.36
N THR A 254 -7.16 -16.26 17.08
CA THR A 254 -6.96 -14.82 16.85
C THR A 254 -7.76 -14.36 15.65
N MET A 255 -8.60 -13.34 15.87
CA MET A 255 -9.44 -12.77 14.82
C MET A 255 -8.63 -11.83 13.95
N MET A 256 -8.74 -11.99 12.65
CA MET A 256 -8.07 -11.21 11.63
C MET A 256 -9.09 -10.38 10.86
N VAL A 257 -8.74 -9.14 10.51
CA VAL A 257 -9.51 -8.29 9.59
C VAL A 257 -8.54 -7.68 8.60
N GLU A 258 -8.78 -7.93 7.33
CA GLU A 258 -8.03 -7.29 6.25
C GLU A 258 -8.61 -5.93 5.92
N VAL A 259 -7.76 -4.96 5.62
CA VAL A 259 -8.13 -3.61 5.19
C VAL A 259 -7.40 -3.22 3.92
N TYR A 260 -8.07 -2.42 3.10
CA TYR A 260 -7.50 -1.88 1.88
C TYR A 260 -7.46 -0.34 1.95
N PRO A 261 -6.47 0.23 2.66
CA PRO A 261 -6.20 1.65 2.67
C PRO A 261 -5.21 2.05 1.58
N ALA A 262 -5.40 3.25 1.03
CA ALA A 262 -4.44 3.98 0.21
C ALA A 262 -4.37 5.42 0.72
N SER A 263 -3.36 6.20 0.35
CA SER A 263 -3.28 7.63 0.74
C SER A 263 -4.45 8.44 0.16
N GLU A 264 -5.00 7.97 -0.94
CA GLU A 264 -6.10 8.57 -1.67
C GLU A 264 -7.48 8.26 -1.06
N ALA A 265 -7.66 7.09 -0.45
CA ALA A 265 -8.90 6.68 0.22
C ALA A 265 -8.74 5.39 1.01
N PHE A 266 -9.64 5.14 1.96
CA PHE A 266 -9.85 3.84 2.58
C PHE A 266 -10.94 3.10 1.79
N ILE A 267 -10.57 2.06 1.03
CA ILE A 267 -11.40 1.53 -0.06
C ILE A 267 -12.33 0.41 0.40
N ALA A 268 -11.79 -0.55 1.17
CA ALA A 268 -12.53 -1.74 1.55
C ALA A 268 -12.08 -2.33 2.88
N VAL A 269 -12.97 -3.13 3.49
CA VAL A 269 -12.72 -3.87 4.74
C VAL A 269 -13.17 -5.32 4.59
N GLY A 270 -12.34 -6.25 5.00
CA GLY A 270 -12.61 -7.68 5.01
C GLY A 270 -13.58 -8.10 6.11
N ARG A 271 -14.14 -9.29 5.93
CA ARG A 271 -14.90 -9.94 7.00
C ARG A 271 -13.93 -10.52 8.04
N PRO A 272 -14.27 -10.44 9.34
CA PRO A 272 -13.47 -11.07 10.38
C PRO A 272 -13.38 -12.58 10.17
N TRP A 273 -12.18 -13.14 10.34
CA TRP A 273 -11.92 -14.57 10.24
C TRP A 273 -10.90 -15.00 11.31
N ARG A 274 -10.86 -16.27 11.65
CA ARG A 274 -9.87 -16.79 12.60
C ARG A 274 -8.61 -17.21 11.87
N LEU A 275 -7.46 -16.92 12.44
CA LEU A 275 -6.16 -17.27 11.85
C LEU A 275 -5.99 -18.78 11.60
N GLY A 276 -6.73 -19.64 12.32
CA GLY A 276 -6.78 -21.09 12.08
C GLY A 276 -7.67 -21.52 10.91
N ASP A 277 -8.51 -20.63 10.39
CA ASP A 277 -9.43 -20.88 9.28
C ASP A 277 -8.81 -20.43 7.95
N ALA A 278 -9.48 -20.71 6.83
CA ALA A 278 -9.12 -20.14 5.55
C ALA A 278 -9.42 -18.64 5.52
N ALA A 279 -8.47 -17.85 5.01
CA ALA A 279 -8.66 -16.41 4.85
C ALA A 279 -9.80 -16.13 3.85
N PRO A 280 -10.73 -15.18 4.16
CA PRO A 280 -11.76 -14.78 3.21
C PRO A 280 -11.12 -14.17 1.96
N ALA A 281 -11.69 -14.49 0.83
CA ALA A 281 -11.21 -13.97 -0.44
C ALA A 281 -11.66 -12.52 -0.69
N ALA A 282 -12.77 -12.08 -0.11
CA ALA A 282 -13.45 -10.85 -0.48
C ALA A 282 -13.35 -9.76 0.59
N LEU A 283 -13.12 -8.52 0.12
CA LEU A 283 -13.24 -7.28 0.89
C LEU A 283 -14.54 -6.59 0.49
N ASP A 284 -15.31 -6.13 1.47
CA ASP A 284 -16.49 -5.32 1.22
C ASP A 284 -16.08 -3.85 0.99
N LEU A 285 -16.51 -3.28 -0.13
CA LEU A 285 -16.26 -1.88 -0.48
C LEU A 285 -16.98 -0.91 0.49
N LEU A 286 -16.30 0.15 0.88
CA LEU A 286 -16.84 1.20 1.74
C LEU A 286 -17.63 2.23 0.91
N THR A 287 -18.84 1.88 0.50
CA THR A 287 -19.66 2.70 -0.40
C THR A 287 -20.44 3.83 0.28
N ASN A 288 -20.28 4.01 1.60
CA ASN A 288 -21.03 4.96 2.42
C ASN A 288 -20.15 5.93 3.25
N HIS A 289 -18.87 6.03 2.94
CA HIS A 289 -17.89 6.79 3.72
C HIS A 289 -17.37 8.07 3.01
N GLY A 290 -18.14 8.65 2.07
CA GLY A 290 -17.81 9.96 1.48
C GLY A 290 -16.90 9.94 0.26
N VAL A 291 -16.48 8.75 -0.22
CA VAL A 291 -15.75 8.58 -1.48
C VAL A 291 -16.65 7.93 -2.52
N PHE A 292 -16.66 8.50 -3.73
CA PHE A 292 -17.37 7.93 -4.86
C PHE A 292 -16.42 6.97 -5.60
N LEU A 293 -16.84 5.70 -5.72
CA LEU A 293 -16.05 4.60 -6.25
C LEU A 293 -16.54 4.21 -7.64
N GLU A 294 -15.61 4.12 -8.59
CA GLU A 294 -15.85 3.58 -9.93
C GLU A 294 -14.83 2.50 -10.27
N PHE A 295 -15.22 1.58 -11.10
CA PHE A 295 -14.43 0.41 -11.48
C PHE A 295 -14.40 0.32 -13.00
N LEU A 296 -13.24 0.46 -13.58
CA LEU A 296 -13.05 0.41 -15.03
C LEU A 296 -12.53 -0.96 -15.41
N PRO A 297 -13.24 -1.73 -16.26
CA PRO A 297 -12.76 -3.04 -16.68
C PRO A 297 -11.35 -2.94 -17.28
N GLU A 298 -10.46 -3.86 -16.91
CA GLU A 298 -9.08 -3.84 -17.40
C GLU A 298 -9.06 -3.95 -18.93
N GLY A 299 -8.31 -3.05 -19.59
CA GLY A 299 -8.21 -2.98 -21.04
C GLY A 299 -9.40 -2.31 -21.75
N ALA A 300 -10.44 -1.88 -21.03
CA ALA A 300 -11.61 -1.23 -21.59
C ALA A 300 -11.47 0.31 -21.71
N PRO A 301 -12.24 0.98 -22.58
CA PRO A 301 -12.28 2.43 -22.67
C PRO A 301 -12.77 3.11 -21.38
N ASP A 302 -12.31 4.33 -21.13
CA ASP A 302 -12.51 5.08 -19.87
C ASP A 302 -14.00 5.42 -19.58
N ASP A 303 -14.87 5.40 -20.57
CA ASP A 303 -16.32 5.64 -20.45
C ASP A 303 -17.11 4.41 -20.00
N THR A 304 -16.49 3.24 -19.99
CA THR A 304 -17.13 1.97 -19.60
C THR A 304 -17.08 1.67 -18.09
N ALA A 305 -16.59 2.61 -17.28
CA ALA A 305 -16.54 2.44 -15.84
C ALA A 305 -17.93 2.17 -15.24
N VAL A 306 -17.98 1.27 -14.26
CA VAL A 306 -19.20 0.84 -13.57
C VAL A 306 -19.15 1.23 -12.08
N GLY A 307 -20.29 1.22 -11.41
CA GLY A 307 -20.37 1.44 -9.96
C GLY A 307 -20.11 0.13 -9.17
N ALA A 308 -19.91 0.26 -7.87
CA ALA A 308 -19.64 -0.87 -6.96
C ALA A 308 -20.75 -1.96 -7.03
N GLY A 309 -22.00 -1.57 -7.21
CA GLY A 309 -23.14 -2.51 -7.31
C GLY A 309 -23.24 -3.25 -8.65
N GLU A 310 -22.45 -2.87 -9.63
CA GLU A 310 -22.48 -3.40 -11.00
C GLU A 310 -21.28 -4.32 -11.30
N LEU A 311 -20.44 -4.60 -10.30
CA LEU A 311 -19.27 -5.46 -10.43
C LEU A 311 -19.66 -6.90 -10.85
N ALA A 312 -19.08 -7.38 -11.94
CA ALA A 312 -19.27 -8.74 -12.44
C ALA A 312 -18.26 -9.71 -11.81
N PRO A 313 -18.70 -10.79 -11.13
CA PRO A 313 -17.79 -11.74 -10.50
C PRO A 313 -16.73 -12.29 -11.45
N GLY A 314 -15.48 -12.36 -10.99
CA GLY A 314 -14.33 -12.85 -11.75
C GLY A 314 -13.67 -11.82 -12.67
N GLN A 315 -14.33 -10.72 -13.01
CA GLN A 315 -13.79 -9.63 -13.82
C GLN A 315 -12.75 -8.84 -13.05
N VAL A 316 -11.67 -8.42 -13.73
CA VAL A 316 -10.64 -7.52 -13.19
C VAL A 316 -10.94 -6.09 -13.58
N TYR A 317 -10.77 -5.18 -12.62
CA TYR A 317 -11.05 -3.76 -12.77
C TYR A 317 -9.91 -2.89 -12.27
N ARG A 318 -9.71 -1.74 -12.90
CA ARG A 318 -8.93 -0.61 -12.39
C ARG A 318 -9.81 0.20 -11.44
N VAL A 319 -9.26 0.65 -10.31
CA VAL A 319 -9.99 1.43 -9.31
C VAL A 319 -9.89 2.91 -9.61
N LEU A 320 -11.02 3.59 -9.71
CA LEU A 320 -11.12 5.03 -9.88
C LEU A 320 -11.80 5.64 -8.65
N LEU A 321 -11.28 6.76 -8.16
CA LEU A 321 -11.73 7.43 -6.96
C LEU A 321 -12.13 8.88 -7.24
N THR A 322 -13.29 9.30 -6.69
CA THR A 322 -13.61 10.72 -6.54
C THR A 322 -13.76 11.01 -5.04
N THR A 323 -12.93 11.92 -4.52
CA THR A 323 -12.69 12.04 -3.08
C THR A 323 -12.96 13.45 -2.56
N PRO A 324 -13.20 13.61 -1.24
CA PRO A 324 -13.31 14.93 -0.59
C PRO A 324 -12.00 15.74 -0.64
N ALA A 325 -10.89 15.14 -1.03
CA ALA A 325 -9.62 15.84 -1.26
C ALA A 325 -9.45 16.35 -2.70
N GLY A 326 -10.53 16.33 -3.51
CA GLY A 326 -10.53 16.90 -4.85
C GLY A 326 -9.94 16.01 -5.95
N LEU A 327 -9.67 14.73 -5.67
CA LEU A 327 -9.38 13.76 -6.72
C LEU A 327 -10.69 13.44 -7.45
N LEU A 328 -10.70 13.52 -8.77
CA LEU A 328 -11.87 13.34 -9.63
C LEU A 328 -11.57 12.20 -10.62
N ARG A 329 -12.32 11.12 -10.57
CA ARG A 329 -12.10 9.90 -11.36
C ARG A 329 -10.62 9.48 -11.42
N TYR A 330 -9.96 9.63 -10.29
CA TYR A 330 -8.51 9.41 -10.17
C TYR A 330 -8.18 7.92 -10.25
N GLU A 331 -7.36 7.54 -11.22
CA GLU A 331 -6.87 6.17 -11.38
C GLU A 331 -5.81 5.86 -10.31
N LEU A 332 -6.18 5.02 -9.34
CA LEU A 332 -5.31 4.65 -8.23
C LEU A 332 -4.08 3.84 -8.68
N GLY A 333 -4.20 3.15 -9.81
CA GLY A 333 -3.18 2.27 -10.35
C GLY A 333 -3.24 0.84 -9.78
N ASP A 334 -4.23 0.54 -8.96
CA ASP A 334 -4.49 -0.79 -8.42
C ASP A 334 -5.50 -1.54 -9.29
N LEU A 335 -5.32 -2.85 -9.36
CA LEU A 335 -6.24 -3.80 -9.97
C LEU A 335 -6.97 -4.57 -8.88
N VAL A 336 -8.27 -4.72 -9.04
CA VAL A 336 -9.11 -5.54 -8.16
C VAL A 336 -9.90 -6.55 -8.99
N ARG A 337 -10.05 -7.76 -8.48
CA ARG A 337 -10.97 -8.75 -9.02
C ARG A 337 -12.30 -8.65 -8.29
N ALA A 338 -13.39 -8.55 -9.02
CA ALA A 338 -14.72 -8.60 -8.42
C ALA A 338 -15.02 -10.02 -7.91
N GLU A 339 -15.47 -10.13 -6.67
CA GLU A 339 -15.99 -11.37 -6.06
C GLU A 339 -17.52 -11.37 -6.06
N GLY A 340 -18.11 -10.21 -6.28
CA GLY A 340 -19.54 -9.95 -6.36
C GLY A 340 -19.84 -8.47 -6.30
N PRO A 341 -21.11 -8.08 -6.38
CA PRO A 341 -21.53 -6.70 -6.21
C PRO A 341 -21.07 -6.14 -4.86
N GLY A 342 -20.31 -5.04 -4.88
CA GLY A 342 -19.75 -4.41 -3.68
C GLY A 342 -18.61 -5.18 -3.02
N GLN A 343 -18.09 -6.24 -3.65
CA GLN A 343 -17.03 -7.07 -3.10
C GLN A 343 -15.87 -7.24 -4.09
N VAL A 344 -14.67 -7.04 -3.57
CA VAL A 344 -13.45 -7.12 -4.38
C VAL A 344 -12.34 -7.88 -3.64
N ARG A 345 -11.39 -8.38 -4.42
CA ARG A 345 -10.09 -8.86 -3.96
C ARG A 345 -9.01 -8.03 -4.64
N PHE A 346 -7.95 -7.69 -3.93
CA PHE A 346 -6.78 -7.08 -4.55
C PHE A 346 -6.15 -8.05 -5.55
N ALA A 347 -5.94 -7.59 -6.77
CA ALA A 347 -5.43 -8.40 -7.89
C ALA A 347 -4.04 -7.96 -8.38
N GLY A 348 -3.48 -6.91 -7.79
CA GLY A 348 -2.17 -6.38 -8.17
C GLY A 348 -2.20 -4.90 -8.51
N ARG A 349 -1.20 -4.46 -9.27
CA ARG A 349 -1.08 -3.08 -9.74
C ARG A 349 -0.87 -3.04 -11.24
N ILE A 350 -1.36 -1.97 -11.88
CA ILE A 350 -1.17 -1.72 -13.31
C ILE A 350 0.33 -1.68 -13.66
N LYS A 351 1.15 -1.12 -12.76
CA LYS A 351 2.60 -1.13 -12.87
C LYS A 351 3.18 -2.08 -11.84
N THR A 352 3.96 -3.05 -12.30
CA THR A 352 4.63 -4.01 -11.43
C THR A 352 5.56 -3.30 -10.46
N ARG A 353 5.43 -3.57 -9.17
CA ARG A 353 6.22 -2.99 -8.09
C ARG A 353 6.83 -4.07 -7.23
N ILE A 354 8.01 -3.80 -6.68
CA ILE A 354 8.61 -4.60 -5.62
C ILE A 354 8.40 -3.88 -4.30
N SER A 355 7.94 -4.61 -3.30
CA SER A 355 7.79 -4.10 -1.95
C SER A 355 7.98 -5.23 -0.94
N VAL A 356 8.82 -5.00 0.07
CA VAL A 356 9.06 -5.92 1.19
C VAL A 356 8.45 -5.35 2.47
N PHE A 357 8.57 -4.03 2.67
CA PHE A 357 8.15 -3.31 3.88
C PHE A 357 7.23 -2.11 3.57
N GLY A 358 6.77 -1.95 2.34
CA GLY A 358 5.98 -0.79 1.92
C GLY A 358 6.77 0.23 1.10
N GLU A 359 8.02 -0.06 0.72
CA GLU A 359 8.87 0.83 -0.07
C GLU A 359 8.44 0.99 -1.53
N HIS A 360 7.59 0.12 -2.03
CA HIS A 360 6.91 0.22 -3.33
C HIS A 360 7.79 0.68 -4.51
N VAL A 361 8.90 -0.02 -4.75
CA VAL A 361 9.81 0.32 -5.85
C VAL A 361 9.18 -0.04 -7.19
N GLU A 362 8.93 0.95 -8.03
CA GLU A 362 8.33 0.76 -9.35
C GLU A 362 9.32 0.23 -10.38
N GLY A 363 8.79 -0.46 -11.40
CA GLY A 363 9.62 -1.08 -12.44
C GLY A 363 10.56 -0.11 -13.15
N HIS A 364 10.15 1.14 -13.38
CA HIS A 364 11.04 2.13 -14.01
C HIS A 364 12.22 2.52 -13.09
N CYS A 365 12.00 2.62 -11.78
CA CYS A 365 13.08 2.91 -10.84
C CYS A 365 14.08 1.77 -10.74
N LEU A 366 13.57 0.52 -10.82
CA LEU A 366 14.44 -0.65 -10.92
C LEU A 366 15.29 -0.58 -12.21
N ALA A 367 14.68 -0.26 -13.35
CA ALA A 367 15.38 -0.14 -14.63
C ALA A 367 16.43 0.98 -14.63
N GLU A 368 16.10 2.17 -14.10
CA GLU A 368 17.03 3.29 -13.99
C GLU A 368 18.18 2.99 -13.03
N ALA A 369 17.90 2.36 -11.88
CA ALA A 369 18.94 1.96 -10.93
C ALA A 369 19.90 0.93 -11.55
N LEU A 370 19.35 -0.04 -12.31
CA LEU A 370 20.14 -1.04 -13.03
C LEU A 370 21.03 -0.39 -14.09
N ALA A 371 20.46 0.51 -14.93
CA ALA A 371 21.21 1.23 -15.95
C ALA A 371 22.35 2.08 -15.35
N GLY A 372 22.06 2.75 -14.22
CA GLY A 372 23.06 3.51 -13.47
C GLY A 372 24.18 2.61 -12.93
N ALA A 373 23.84 1.47 -12.32
CA ALA A 373 24.83 0.50 -11.81
C ALA A 373 25.69 -0.08 -12.94
N CYS A 374 25.09 -0.36 -14.10
CA CYS A 374 25.82 -0.76 -15.29
C CYS A 374 26.84 0.30 -15.74
N THR A 375 26.41 1.57 -15.77
CA THR A 375 27.32 2.68 -16.13
C THR A 375 28.47 2.82 -15.15
N ASP A 376 28.20 2.71 -13.85
CA ASP A 376 29.19 2.87 -12.79
C ASP A 376 30.23 1.73 -12.76
N THR A 377 29.85 0.53 -13.24
CA THR A 377 30.69 -0.69 -13.16
C THR A 377 31.15 -1.25 -14.51
N GLY A 378 30.76 -0.63 -15.62
CA GLY A 378 31.07 -1.12 -16.96
C GLY A 378 30.34 -2.40 -17.37
N ALA A 379 29.35 -2.85 -16.58
CA ALA A 379 28.55 -4.02 -16.89
C ALA A 379 27.51 -3.74 -17.99
N THR A 380 27.11 -4.79 -18.71
CA THR A 380 25.95 -4.75 -19.61
C THR A 380 25.03 -5.92 -19.33
N VAL A 381 23.72 -5.66 -19.28
CA VAL A 381 22.69 -6.64 -18.92
C VAL A 381 21.94 -7.07 -20.17
N ALA A 382 21.77 -8.39 -20.33
CA ALA A 382 20.94 -8.96 -21.38
C ALA A 382 19.47 -9.00 -20.95
N ASN A 383 19.19 -9.41 -19.70
CA ASN A 383 17.84 -9.43 -19.15
C ASN A 383 17.91 -9.50 -17.60
N TYR A 384 16.79 -9.19 -16.94
CA TYR A 384 16.73 -9.26 -15.48
C TYR A 384 15.30 -9.51 -14.97
N HIS A 385 15.25 -9.99 -13.73
CA HIS A 385 14.03 -10.11 -12.94
C HIS A 385 14.34 -9.73 -11.49
N VAL A 386 13.42 -9.02 -10.85
CA VAL A 386 13.55 -8.63 -9.44
C VAL A 386 12.40 -9.21 -8.64
N ALA A 387 12.71 -9.87 -7.54
CA ALA A 387 11.74 -10.44 -6.61
C ALA A 387 12.02 -9.99 -5.17
N PRO A 388 11.00 -9.88 -4.32
CA PRO A 388 11.20 -9.62 -2.91
C PRO A 388 11.70 -10.88 -2.20
N VAL A 389 12.65 -10.72 -1.28
CA VAL A 389 12.96 -11.72 -0.25
C VAL A 389 12.33 -11.21 1.05
N LEU A 390 11.28 -11.90 1.48
CA LEU A 390 10.54 -11.53 2.66
C LEU A 390 11.30 -11.92 3.94
N PRO A 391 11.04 -11.24 5.07
CA PRO A 391 11.58 -11.60 6.37
C PRO A 391 11.37 -13.08 6.69
N GLY A 392 12.41 -13.75 7.20
CA GLY A 392 12.41 -15.17 7.53
C GLY A 392 12.68 -15.44 9.02
N PRO A 393 12.55 -16.70 9.48
CA PRO A 393 12.82 -17.07 10.87
C PRO A 393 14.25 -16.77 11.32
N GLN A 394 15.21 -16.76 10.40
CA GLN A 394 16.62 -16.51 10.67
C GLN A 394 17.03 -15.05 10.51
N ASP A 395 16.28 -14.27 9.75
CA ASP A 395 16.49 -12.82 9.59
C ASP A 395 15.14 -12.13 9.43
N ALA A 396 14.82 -11.26 10.37
CA ALA A 396 13.58 -10.46 10.37
C ALA A 396 13.58 -9.37 9.29
N ARG A 397 14.69 -9.19 8.56
CA ARG A 397 14.84 -8.22 7.49
C ARG A 397 14.58 -8.89 6.13
N GLY A 398 14.20 -8.10 5.16
CA GLY A 398 14.07 -8.56 3.78
C GLY A 398 15.04 -7.84 2.85
N ARG A 399 14.95 -8.12 1.56
CA ARG A 399 15.76 -7.47 0.52
C ARG A 399 15.10 -7.59 -0.84
N HIS A 400 15.60 -6.84 -1.81
CA HIS A 400 15.35 -7.09 -3.22
C HIS A 400 16.38 -8.08 -3.74
N GLU A 401 15.93 -9.14 -4.38
CA GLU A 401 16.80 -10.13 -5.02
C GLU A 401 16.75 -9.91 -6.53
N TRP A 402 17.91 -9.66 -7.12
CA TRP A 402 18.10 -9.36 -8.52
C TRP A 402 18.64 -10.58 -9.24
N TRP A 403 17.87 -11.12 -10.14
CA TRP A 403 18.19 -12.19 -11.05
C TRP A 403 18.65 -11.56 -12.36
N VAL A 404 19.93 -11.53 -12.62
CA VAL A 404 20.49 -10.79 -13.74
C VAL A 404 21.25 -11.72 -14.67
N GLU A 405 20.87 -11.66 -15.93
CA GLU A 405 21.64 -12.28 -17.02
C GLU A 405 22.49 -11.19 -17.67
N PHE A 406 23.79 -11.25 -17.46
CA PHE A 406 24.71 -10.28 -18.02
C PHE A 406 25.10 -10.65 -19.47
N ALA A 407 25.15 -9.66 -20.35
CA ALA A 407 25.83 -9.77 -21.64
C ALA A 407 27.35 -9.56 -21.48
N HIS A 408 27.74 -8.67 -20.54
CA HIS A 408 29.08 -8.51 -20.03
C HIS A 408 29.00 -8.21 -18.54
N GLY A 409 29.51 -9.10 -17.72
CA GLY A 409 29.41 -9.00 -16.28
C GLY A 409 30.28 -7.89 -15.69
N PRO A 410 29.96 -7.41 -14.48
CA PRO A 410 30.80 -6.47 -13.76
C PRO A 410 32.09 -7.16 -13.31
N THR A 411 33.21 -6.41 -13.30
CA THR A 411 34.48 -6.88 -12.76
C THR A 411 34.38 -7.20 -11.27
N ASP A 412 33.56 -6.45 -10.55
CA ASP A 412 33.27 -6.63 -9.13
C ASP A 412 31.74 -6.66 -8.89
N PRO A 413 31.17 -7.86 -8.62
CA PRO A 413 29.75 -8.01 -8.31
C PRO A 413 29.32 -7.26 -7.05
N ALA A 414 30.21 -7.09 -6.06
CA ALA A 414 29.88 -6.35 -4.84
C ALA A 414 29.77 -4.85 -5.12
N ALA A 415 30.67 -4.30 -5.93
CA ALA A 415 30.58 -2.91 -6.40
C ALA A 415 29.30 -2.67 -7.21
N PHE A 416 28.91 -3.61 -8.08
CA PHE A 416 27.64 -3.53 -8.82
C PHE A 416 26.43 -3.49 -7.90
N THR A 417 26.38 -4.38 -6.91
CA THR A 417 25.27 -4.43 -5.94
C THR A 417 25.21 -3.16 -5.08
N SER A 418 26.37 -2.62 -4.70
CA SER A 418 26.46 -1.34 -3.98
C SER A 418 25.99 -0.16 -4.82
N ALA A 419 26.32 -0.13 -6.11
CA ALA A 419 25.84 0.87 -7.04
C ALA A 419 24.30 0.79 -7.21
N LEU A 420 23.74 -0.41 -7.35
CA LEU A 420 22.28 -0.64 -7.36
C LEU A 420 21.62 -0.06 -6.12
N ASP A 421 22.13 -0.40 -4.93
CA ASP A 421 21.60 0.09 -3.65
C ASP A 421 21.61 1.64 -3.57
N THR A 422 22.73 2.24 -3.96
CA THR A 422 22.89 3.69 -3.98
C THR A 422 21.91 4.36 -4.94
N ARG A 423 21.76 3.81 -6.15
CA ARG A 423 20.85 4.34 -7.16
C ARG A 423 19.38 4.20 -6.73
N LEU A 424 19.01 3.07 -6.12
CA LEU A 424 17.67 2.87 -5.57
C LEU A 424 17.35 3.84 -4.43
N LYS A 425 18.30 4.09 -3.53
CA LYS A 425 18.15 5.10 -2.46
C LYS A 425 17.94 6.50 -3.00
N LEU A 426 18.61 6.86 -4.09
CA LEU A 426 18.44 8.14 -4.75
C LEU A 426 17.09 8.26 -5.48
N ALA A 427 16.59 7.16 -6.03
CA ALA A 427 15.38 7.14 -6.83
C ALA A 427 14.10 6.98 -6.00
N VAL A 428 14.16 6.31 -4.84
CA VAL A 428 12.99 5.91 -4.06
C VAL A 428 13.23 6.18 -2.59
N MET A 429 12.54 7.19 -2.08
CA MET A 429 12.75 7.67 -0.71
C MET A 429 12.34 6.64 0.35
N ASP A 430 11.21 5.95 0.17
CA ASP A 430 10.78 4.90 1.08
C ASP A 430 11.79 3.74 1.11
N TYR A 431 12.38 3.40 -0.04
CA TYR A 431 13.47 2.44 -0.09
C TYR A 431 14.68 2.95 0.73
N ALA A 432 15.07 4.21 0.56
CA ALA A 432 16.15 4.80 1.34
C ALA A 432 15.85 4.77 2.85
N ALA A 433 14.65 5.17 3.26
CA ALA A 433 14.22 5.16 4.65
C ALA A 433 14.30 3.75 5.26
N HIS A 434 13.82 2.73 4.58
CA HIS A 434 13.87 1.35 5.06
C HIS A 434 15.28 0.75 5.06
N ARG A 435 16.14 1.17 4.11
CA ARG A 435 17.56 0.80 4.10
C ARG A 435 18.31 1.45 5.26
N ASP A 436 18.11 2.73 5.48
CA ASP A 436 18.79 3.49 6.53
C ASP A 436 18.24 3.16 7.92
N GLY A 437 16.94 2.84 8.01
CA GLY A 437 16.30 2.29 9.22
C GLY A 437 16.66 0.83 9.53
N GLY A 438 17.44 0.16 8.68
CA GLY A 438 17.90 -1.22 8.90
C GLY A 438 16.84 -2.31 8.73
N GLN A 439 15.66 -1.97 8.22
CA GLN A 439 14.58 -2.93 7.91
C GLN A 439 14.89 -3.75 6.66
N LEU A 440 15.38 -3.07 5.64
CA LEU A 440 15.70 -3.65 4.35
C LEU A 440 17.21 -3.84 4.24
N LEU A 441 17.65 -5.05 3.91
CA LEU A 441 19.05 -5.37 3.60
C LEU A 441 19.45 -4.82 2.23
N ALA A 442 20.75 -4.72 1.98
CA ALA A 442 21.27 -4.46 0.65
C ALA A 442 20.71 -5.47 -0.37
N PRO A 443 20.50 -5.07 -1.63
CA PRO A 443 20.09 -5.98 -2.68
C PRO A 443 21.02 -7.19 -2.77
N SER A 444 20.47 -8.35 -3.11
CA SER A 444 21.29 -9.52 -3.47
C SER A 444 21.25 -9.74 -4.99
N LEU A 445 22.36 -10.20 -5.53
CA LEU A 445 22.54 -10.49 -6.95
C LEU A 445 22.61 -12.01 -7.16
N VAL A 446 21.78 -12.52 -8.06
CA VAL A 446 21.88 -13.87 -8.63
C VAL A 446 22.34 -13.70 -10.07
N ASP A 447 23.62 -14.02 -10.31
CA ASP A 447 24.21 -13.98 -11.66
C ASP A 447 23.75 -15.21 -12.44
N LEU A 448 23.09 -15.00 -13.56
CA LEU A 448 22.50 -16.03 -14.38
C LEU A 448 23.38 -16.37 -15.59
N PRO A 449 23.55 -17.66 -15.90
CA PRO A 449 24.20 -18.06 -17.14
C PRO A 449 23.51 -17.49 -18.38
N PRO A 450 24.25 -17.14 -19.45
CA PRO A 450 23.65 -16.60 -20.68
C PRO A 450 22.56 -17.50 -21.26
N GLY A 451 21.46 -16.91 -21.73
CA GLY A 451 20.31 -17.58 -22.31
C GLY A 451 19.40 -18.27 -21.29
N THR A 452 19.55 -18.00 -19.99
CA THR A 452 18.71 -18.62 -18.94
C THR A 452 17.24 -18.25 -19.09
N PHE A 453 16.91 -17.00 -19.31
CA PHE A 453 15.53 -16.58 -19.46
C PHE A 453 14.88 -17.15 -20.71
N ASP A 454 15.61 -17.26 -21.81
CA ASP A 454 15.11 -17.86 -23.05
C ASP A 454 14.84 -19.36 -22.88
N ARG A 455 15.74 -20.09 -22.23
CA ARG A 455 15.53 -21.52 -21.91
C ARG A 455 14.34 -21.73 -21.00
N TYR A 456 14.19 -20.87 -19.99
CA TYR A 456 13.04 -20.90 -19.08
C TYR A 456 11.73 -20.67 -19.82
N LEU A 457 11.66 -19.66 -20.71
CA LEU A 457 10.47 -19.40 -21.52
C LEU A 457 10.18 -20.53 -22.50
N ALA A 458 11.21 -21.13 -23.12
CA ALA A 458 11.07 -22.29 -23.98
C ALA A 458 10.47 -23.49 -23.24
N ALA A 459 10.96 -23.79 -22.04
CA ALA A 459 10.42 -24.87 -21.20
C ALA A 459 8.96 -24.67 -20.80
N LYS A 460 8.51 -23.43 -20.75
CA LYS A 460 7.09 -23.05 -20.51
C LYS A 460 6.24 -22.98 -21.77
N GLY A 461 6.79 -23.25 -22.95
CA GLY A 461 6.11 -23.10 -24.24
C GLY A 461 5.77 -21.64 -24.58
N LYS A 462 6.52 -20.69 -24.00
CA LYS A 462 6.28 -19.23 -24.11
C LYS A 462 7.44 -18.51 -24.82
N LEU A 463 8.39 -19.23 -25.43
CA LEU A 463 9.49 -18.61 -26.17
C LEU A 463 8.96 -18.04 -27.49
N GLY A 464 9.21 -16.74 -27.68
CA GLY A 464 8.87 -16.02 -28.92
C GLY A 464 7.63 -15.13 -28.80
N GLY A 465 7.53 -14.16 -29.70
CA GLY A 465 6.42 -13.21 -29.74
C GLY A 465 6.40 -12.19 -28.60
N GLN A 466 5.25 -12.02 -27.97
CA GLN A 466 5.04 -10.99 -26.94
C GLN A 466 5.36 -11.47 -25.51
N HIS A 467 5.75 -12.72 -25.30
CA HIS A 467 6.01 -13.26 -23.99
C HIS A 467 7.42 -12.86 -23.51
N LYS A 468 7.48 -12.06 -22.47
CA LYS A 468 8.70 -11.60 -21.80
C LYS A 468 8.64 -11.96 -20.31
N ILE A 469 9.81 -12.21 -19.70
CA ILE A 469 9.90 -12.28 -18.24
C ILE A 469 9.52 -10.89 -17.69
N PRO A 470 8.60 -10.81 -16.71
CA PRO A 470 8.37 -9.58 -15.99
C PRO A 470 9.66 -9.13 -15.30
N GLN A 471 10.04 -7.87 -15.51
CA GLN A 471 11.28 -7.33 -14.92
C GLN A 471 11.19 -7.20 -13.39
N ALA A 472 9.98 -7.16 -12.85
CA ALA A 472 9.72 -7.17 -11.44
C ALA A 472 8.42 -7.94 -11.15
N TRP A 473 8.37 -8.65 -10.03
CA TRP A 473 7.17 -9.35 -9.60
C TRP A 473 6.98 -9.20 -8.09
N PRO A 474 5.76 -8.94 -7.61
CA PRO A 474 5.51 -8.60 -6.21
C PRO A 474 5.72 -9.75 -5.22
N ASP A 475 5.87 -10.96 -5.72
CA ASP A 475 6.15 -12.16 -4.93
C ASP A 475 7.31 -12.97 -5.55
N ARG A 476 7.60 -14.13 -4.97
CA ARG A 476 8.70 -14.99 -5.42
C ARG A 476 8.30 -16.04 -6.45
N THR A 477 7.06 -16.07 -6.91
CA THR A 477 6.56 -17.14 -7.80
C THR A 477 7.47 -17.35 -9.01
N ILE A 478 7.88 -16.27 -9.68
CA ILE A 478 8.75 -16.34 -10.87
C ILE A 478 10.20 -16.68 -10.45
N ALA A 479 10.72 -16.04 -9.40
CA ALA A 479 12.08 -16.27 -8.94
C ALA A 479 12.29 -17.72 -8.45
N ASP A 480 11.34 -18.25 -7.69
CA ASP A 480 11.41 -19.63 -7.18
C ASP A 480 11.24 -20.65 -8.29
N ASP A 481 10.41 -20.39 -9.29
CA ASP A 481 10.24 -21.23 -10.48
C ASP A 481 11.52 -21.18 -11.37
N LEU A 482 12.15 -20.01 -11.51
CA LEU A 482 13.48 -19.88 -12.14
C LEU A 482 14.55 -20.66 -11.38
N ALA A 483 14.56 -20.59 -10.04
CA ALA A 483 15.50 -21.36 -9.23
C ALA A 483 15.33 -22.87 -9.42
N LEU A 484 14.09 -23.34 -9.48
CA LEU A 484 13.78 -24.74 -9.76
C LEU A 484 14.27 -25.14 -11.15
N HIS A 485 14.01 -24.32 -12.17
CA HIS A 485 14.45 -24.55 -13.53
C HIS A 485 15.99 -24.67 -13.62
N LEU A 486 16.72 -23.79 -12.96
CA LEU A 486 18.18 -23.85 -12.93
C LEU A 486 18.71 -25.14 -12.30
N ARG A 487 18.09 -25.63 -11.22
CA ARG A 487 18.45 -26.94 -10.60
C ARG A 487 18.18 -28.13 -11.50
N THR A 488 17.24 -28.03 -12.42
CA THR A 488 16.87 -29.12 -13.34
C THR A 488 17.81 -29.20 -14.53
N ILE A 489 18.49 -28.11 -14.89
CA ILE A 489 19.41 -28.04 -16.03
C ILE A 489 20.90 -28.05 -15.63
N ALA A 490 21.19 -27.93 -14.32
CA ALA A 490 22.55 -28.11 -13.75
C ALA A 490 22.80 -29.58 -13.47
#